data_bc0d9ce0d75b85ef91964e260d69a157
#
_entry.id   bc0d9ce0d75b85ef91964e260d69a157
#
_cell.length_a   1.000
_cell.length_b   1.000
_cell.length_c   1.000
_cell.angle_alpha   90.00
_cell.angle_beta   90.00
_cell.angle_gamma   90.00
#
_symmetry.space_group_name_H-M   'P 1'
#
loop_
_entity.id
_entity.type
_entity.pdbx_description
1 polymer ?
#
loop_
_entity_poly.entity_id
_entity_poly.type
_entity_poly.pdbx_seq_one_letter_code
_entity_poly.pdbx_strand_id
1 'polypeptide(L)'
;MKCFLLSLGAFVLALAASAQTKAFDEFSADFVKGYQQLNLPQLELSYVNNLRHIQPADSVQKQLEFFNAVNAQLPFYDPDKLSVSEKTDYELIRYETGLNLARIALEQQWLRDRPVKIPEGGIITVPNGKAWYTYMLKRWVSDDVTPDQIYRFGLNEVKRVQGHIEAVRKETGLSEDEFYRHLSDPSFFTSDPKEVQRAFEQTKAVVYANLHKLFSDTTFPPLKITRGEAKQLAQTPGYYNDNAFYYNLFDKPYCKRQYGWLFIHEGVPGHHYQSSIAAATKVSDVQQLFFYYGFVEGWGAYAEELGKALGVYRTPYDELGKWEWDIVRSVRVPLDVGLNYYGWTDRQALEFWKKNIRGQDDIAMREIARIRRWPAQVITYKYGALQIMHWKEELQEKQGKNFNIQDFHDRVLHHGVLPLFMIKDNIFNNT
;
A
#
# COMPACT_ATOMS: atom_id res chain seq x y z
N MET A 1 -23.19 -3.64 -83.75
CA MET A 1 -21.97 -3.67 -82.95
C MET A 1 -22.35 -3.34 -81.46
N LYS A 2 -22.48 -4.38 -80.64
CA LYS A 2 -22.84 -4.29 -79.25
C LYS A 2 -21.63 -4.77 -78.44
N CYS A 3 -20.97 -3.89 -77.67
CA CYS A 3 -19.95 -4.28 -76.76
C CYS A 3 -20.55 -4.83 -75.45
N PHE A 4 -20.19 -6.05 -75.11
CA PHE A 4 -20.47 -6.67 -73.83
C PHE A 4 -19.31 -6.36 -72.89
N LEU A 5 -19.62 -5.63 -71.79
CA LEU A 5 -18.71 -5.47 -70.68
C LEU A 5 -18.98 -6.59 -69.66
N LEU A 6 -18.01 -7.47 -69.52
CA LEU A 6 -17.96 -8.46 -68.41
C LEU A 6 -17.40 -7.80 -67.19
N SER A 7 -18.23 -7.65 -66.18
CA SER A 7 -17.80 -7.27 -64.82
C SER A 7 -17.35 -8.53 -64.07
N LEU A 8 -16.04 -8.64 -63.79
CA LEU A 8 -15.47 -9.64 -62.89
C LEU A 8 -15.72 -9.18 -61.45
N GLY A 9 -16.69 -9.75 -60.79
CA GLY A 9 -16.88 -9.60 -59.35
C GLY A 9 -15.88 -10.47 -58.59
N ALA A 10 -14.86 -9.84 -58.00
CA ALA A 10 -13.98 -10.53 -57.09
C ALA A 10 -14.70 -10.78 -55.75
N PHE A 11 -15.10 -12.02 -55.49
CA PHE A 11 -15.55 -12.51 -54.22
C PHE A 11 -14.30 -12.68 -53.32
N VAL A 12 -14.03 -11.73 -52.48
CA VAL A 12 -13.05 -11.89 -51.39
C VAL A 12 -13.74 -12.71 -50.30
N LEU A 13 -13.54 -14.00 -50.30
CA LEU A 13 -13.84 -14.88 -49.17
C LEU A 13 -12.85 -14.51 -48.04
N ALA A 14 -13.32 -13.70 -47.11
CA ALA A 14 -12.67 -13.57 -45.83
C ALA A 14 -12.84 -14.91 -45.09
N LEU A 15 -11.84 -15.76 -45.15
CA LEU A 15 -11.67 -16.87 -44.22
C LEU A 15 -11.39 -16.27 -42.85
N ALA A 16 -12.44 -15.96 -42.08
CA ALA A 16 -12.34 -15.82 -40.65
C ALA A 16 -12.04 -17.23 -40.12
N ALA A 17 -10.75 -17.53 -39.96
CA ALA A 17 -10.35 -18.61 -39.09
C ALA A 17 -10.87 -18.23 -37.69
N SER A 18 -11.95 -18.85 -37.25
CA SER A 18 -12.34 -18.84 -35.85
C SER A 18 -11.24 -19.60 -35.10
N ALA A 19 -10.21 -18.87 -34.68
CA ALA A 19 -9.31 -19.42 -33.70
C ALA A 19 -10.19 -19.75 -32.48
N GLN A 20 -10.33 -21.04 -32.19
CA GLN A 20 -11.05 -21.49 -31.01
C GLN A 20 -10.43 -20.81 -29.82
N THR A 21 -11.20 -19.98 -29.08
CA THR A 21 -10.72 -19.30 -27.87
C THR A 21 -10.26 -20.39 -26.91
N LYS A 22 -9.02 -20.31 -26.45
CA LYS A 22 -8.49 -21.21 -25.40
C LYS A 22 -9.39 -21.17 -24.18
N ALA A 23 -9.45 -22.26 -23.43
CA ALA A 23 -10.05 -22.24 -22.10
C ALA A 23 -9.31 -21.22 -21.21
N PHE A 24 -9.99 -20.61 -20.25
CA PHE A 24 -9.39 -19.52 -19.46
C PHE A 24 -8.21 -19.99 -18.60
N ASP A 25 -8.26 -21.22 -18.08
CA ASP A 25 -7.17 -21.87 -17.35
C ASP A 25 -5.88 -22.02 -18.18
N GLU A 26 -6.02 -22.39 -19.47
CA GLU A 26 -4.89 -22.44 -20.40
C GLU A 26 -4.32 -21.04 -20.68
N PHE A 27 -5.19 -20.03 -20.83
CA PHE A 27 -4.78 -18.64 -21.03
C PHE A 27 -4.03 -18.10 -19.82
N SER A 28 -4.54 -18.32 -18.60
CA SER A 28 -3.89 -17.87 -17.35
C SER A 28 -2.55 -18.58 -17.12
N ALA A 29 -2.44 -19.87 -17.43
CA ALA A 29 -1.17 -20.60 -17.36
C ALA A 29 -0.14 -20.08 -18.37
N ASP A 30 -0.56 -19.78 -19.62
CA ASP A 30 0.31 -19.15 -20.61
C ASP A 30 0.75 -17.74 -20.19
N PHE A 31 -0.16 -16.98 -19.57
CA PHE A 31 0.19 -15.67 -18.99
C PHE A 31 1.28 -15.79 -17.92
N VAL A 32 1.11 -16.69 -16.94
CA VAL A 32 2.10 -16.92 -15.87
C VAL A 32 3.46 -17.25 -16.47
N LYS A 33 3.51 -18.22 -17.38
CA LYS A 33 4.76 -18.63 -18.04
C LYS A 33 5.41 -17.49 -18.82
N GLY A 34 4.62 -16.78 -19.62
CA GLY A 34 5.11 -15.64 -20.42
C GLY A 34 5.61 -14.50 -19.53
N TYR A 35 4.86 -14.15 -18.49
CA TYR A 35 5.24 -13.10 -17.53
C TYR A 35 6.57 -13.41 -16.84
N GLN A 36 6.77 -14.64 -16.35
CA GLN A 36 8.01 -15.08 -15.73
C GLN A 36 9.21 -15.01 -16.69
N GLN A 37 9.02 -15.32 -17.98
CA GLN A 37 10.08 -15.25 -19.00
C GLN A 37 10.53 -13.82 -19.31
N LEU A 38 9.72 -12.80 -19.01
CA LEU A 38 10.11 -11.40 -19.22
C LEU A 38 11.20 -10.94 -18.24
N ASN A 39 11.39 -11.64 -17.11
CA ASN A 39 12.36 -11.30 -16.05
C ASN A 39 12.25 -9.82 -15.68
N LEU A 40 11.05 -9.33 -15.40
CA LEU A 40 10.81 -7.94 -15.07
C LEU A 40 11.58 -7.53 -13.81
N PRO A 41 12.22 -6.35 -13.77
CA PRO A 41 12.83 -5.83 -12.56
C PRO A 41 11.79 -5.70 -11.46
N GLN A 42 12.19 -6.08 -10.24
CA GLN A 42 11.34 -5.80 -9.07
C GLN A 42 11.22 -4.30 -8.85
N LEU A 43 10.03 -3.87 -8.42
CA LEU A 43 9.81 -2.48 -8.01
C LEU A 43 10.64 -2.18 -6.75
N GLU A 44 11.56 -1.23 -6.87
CA GLU A 44 12.36 -0.75 -5.75
C GLU A 44 11.76 0.54 -5.14
N LEU A 45 12.09 0.80 -3.89
CA LEU A 45 11.70 2.04 -3.21
C LEU A 45 12.26 3.28 -3.92
N SER A 46 13.54 3.20 -4.34
CA SER A 46 14.23 4.32 -4.98
C SER A 46 13.85 4.45 -6.46
N TYR A 47 13.29 5.61 -6.85
CA TYR A 47 13.04 5.89 -8.26
C TYR A 47 14.33 5.88 -9.11
N VAL A 48 15.46 6.27 -8.53
CA VAL A 48 16.76 6.25 -9.23
C VAL A 48 17.14 4.82 -9.60
N ASN A 49 16.91 3.87 -8.70
CA ASN A 49 17.19 2.47 -8.98
C ASN A 49 16.20 1.92 -10.02
N ASN A 50 14.91 2.21 -9.89
CA ASN A 50 13.92 1.80 -10.90
C ASN A 50 14.30 2.30 -12.30
N LEU A 51 14.68 3.58 -12.45
CA LEU A 51 15.11 4.13 -13.73
C LEU A 51 16.43 3.56 -14.23
N ARG A 52 17.34 3.16 -13.32
CA ARG A 52 18.63 2.53 -13.66
C ARG A 52 18.44 1.09 -14.16
N HIS A 53 17.45 0.38 -13.62
CA HIS A 53 17.17 -1.02 -13.94
C HIS A 53 16.22 -1.19 -15.14
N ILE A 54 15.81 -0.10 -15.82
CA ILE A 54 15.08 -0.20 -17.09
C ILE A 54 15.90 -1.04 -18.07
N GLN A 55 15.26 -2.09 -18.58
CA GLN A 55 15.89 -3.04 -19.48
C GLN A 55 16.23 -2.44 -20.85
N PRO A 56 17.12 -3.07 -21.65
CA PRO A 56 17.43 -2.65 -23.02
C PRO A 56 16.18 -2.59 -23.90
N ALA A 57 16.22 -1.76 -24.97
CA ALA A 57 15.09 -1.51 -25.85
C ALA A 57 14.46 -2.79 -26.44
N ASP A 58 15.29 -3.78 -26.82
CA ASP A 58 14.76 -5.05 -27.35
C ASP A 58 13.98 -5.86 -26.29
N SER A 59 14.40 -5.79 -25.02
CA SER A 59 13.65 -6.42 -23.92
C SER A 59 12.34 -5.70 -23.64
N VAL A 60 12.35 -4.36 -23.63
CA VAL A 60 11.14 -3.52 -23.48
C VAL A 60 10.17 -3.76 -24.66
N GLN A 61 10.68 -3.96 -25.87
CA GLN A 61 9.87 -4.29 -27.03
C GLN A 61 9.20 -5.67 -26.89
N LYS A 62 9.91 -6.70 -26.43
CA LYS A 62 9.32 -8.02 -26.14
C LYS A 62 8.22 -7.95 -25.07
N GLN A 63 8.43 -7.12 -24.03
CA GLN A 63 7.39 -6.87 -23.02
C GLN A 63 6.14 -6.23 -23.65
N LEU A 64 6.34 -5.23 -24.53
CA LEU A 64 5.23 -4.58 -25.25
C LEU A 64 4.43 -5.58 -26.08
N GLU A 65 5.11 -6.44 -26.83
CA GLU A 65 4.48 -7.49 -27.65
C GLU A 65 3.67 -8.46 -26.80
N PHE A 66 4.24 -8.92 -25.68
CA PHE A 66 3.55 -9.81 -24.75
C PHE A 66 2.28 -9.16 -24.17
N PHE A 67 2.38 -7.96 -23.59
CA PHE A 67 1.22 -7.32 -22.95
C PHE A 67 0.16 -6.88 -23.98
N ASN A 68 0.55 -6.51 -25.21
CA ASN A 68 -0.40 -6.25 -26.27
C ASN A 68 -1.15 -7.52 -26.69
N ALA A 69 -0.45 -8.67 -26.76
CA ALA A 69 -1.08 -9.95 -27.09
C ALA A 69 -2.08 -10.37 -25.98
N VAL A 70 -1.71 -10.20 -24.70
CA VAL A 70 -2.61 -10.43 -23.56
C VAL A 70 -3.82 -9.51 -23.62
N ASN A 71 -3.61 -8.20 -23.83
CA ASN A 71 -4.69 -7.21 -23.91
C ASN A 71 -5.66 -7.48 -25.06
N ALA A 72 -5.17 -8.01 -26.19
CA ALA A 72 -6.01 -8.38 -27.32
C ALA A 72 -6.84 -9.66 -27.09
N GLN A 73 -6.38 -10.55 -26.20
CA GLN A 73 -7.08 -11.81 -25.90
C GLN A 73 -8.14 -11.66 -24.79
N LEU A 74 -7.90 -10.79 -23.80
CA LEU A 74 -8.80 -10.60 -22.65
C LEU A 74 -10.28 -10.41 -23.04
N PRO A 75 -10.66 -9.60 -24.06
CA PRO A 75 -12.05 -9.37 -24.41
C PRO A 75 -12.80 -10.61 -24.92
N PHE A 76 -12.10 -11.71 -25.26
CA PHE A 76 -12.75 -12.95 -25.66
C PHE A 76 -13.30 -13.77 -24.51
N TYR A 77 -12.95 -13.41 -23.26
CA TYR A 77 -13.48 -14.03 -22.05
C TYR A 77 -14.56 -13.16 -21.43
N ASP A 78 -15.70 -13.77 -21.10
CA ASP A 78 -16.80 -13.13 -20.41
C ASP A 78 -16.62 -13.34 -18.90
N PRO A 79 -16.27 -12.30 -18.11
CA PRO A 79 -16.00 -12.45 -16.67
C PRO A 79 -17.18 -13.00 -15.87
N ASP A 80 -18.41 -12.83 -16.38
CA ASP A 80 -19.61 -13.31 -15.68
C ASP A 80 -19.83 -14.83 -15.84
N LYS A 81 -19.07 -15.47 -16.75
CA LYS A 81 -19.08 -16.93 -16.97
C LYS A 81 -17.91 -17.64 -16.30
N LEU A 82 -16.96 -16.90 -15.76
CA LEU A 82 -15.81 -17.45 -15.06
C LEU A 82 -16.19 -17.85 -13.62
N SER A 83 -15.52 -18.86 -13.10
CA SER A 83 -15.56 -19.15 -11.66
C SER A 83 -14.99 -17.97 -10.84
N VAL A 84 -15.25 -17.93 -9.56
CA VAL A 84 -14.74 -16.85 -8.66
C VAL A 84 -13.22 -16.73 -8.74
N SER A 85 -12.49 -17.84 -8.75
CA SER A 85 -11.03 -17.84 -8.86
C SER A 85 -10.56 -17.33 -10.23
N GLU A 86 -11.18 -17.81 -11.32
CA GLU A 86 -10.84 -17.37 -12.68
C GLU A 86 -11.17 -15.89 -12.89
N LYS A 87 -12.27 -15.40 -12.32
CA LYS A 87 -12.61 -13.97 -12.35
C LYS A 87 -11.57 -13.12 -11.64
N THR A 88 -11.06 -13.59 -10.49
CA THR A 88 -9.96 -12.93 -9.78
C THR A 88 -8.72 -12.86 -10.68
N ASP A 89 -8.34 -13.95 -11.33
CA ASP A 89 -7.19 -14.00 -12.23
C ASP A 89 -7.39 -13.10 -13.46
N TYR A 90 -8.59 -13.10 -14.06
CA TYR A 90 -8.94 -12.22 -15.16
C TYR A 90 -8.75 -10.73 -14.80
N GLU A 91 -9.28 -10.31 -13.66
CA GLU A 91 -9.15 -8.92 -13.21
C GLU A 91 -7.70 -8.55 -12.88
N LEU A 92 -6.92 -9.45 -12.28
CA LEU A 92 -5.49 -9.25 -12.04
C LEU A 92 -4.70 -9.13 -13.34
N ILE A 93 -4.90 -10.06 -14.28
CA ILE A 93 -4.23 -10.03 -15.59
C ILE A 93 -4.57 -8.72 -16.32
N ARG A 94 -5.85 -8.31 -16.31
CA ARG A 94 -6.31 -7.07 -16.92
C ARG A 94 -5.64 -5.85 -16.29
N TYR A 95 -5.65 -5.76 -14.96
CA TYR A 95 -5.07 -4.65 -14.20
C TYR A 95 -3.56 -4.54 -14.42
N GLU A 96 -2.83 -5.64 -14.27
CA GLU A 96 -1.38 -5.67 -14.44
C GLU A 96 -0.96 -5.43 -15.90
N THR A 97 -1.72 -5.91 -16.86
CA THR A 97 -1.50 -5.61 -18.28
C THR A 97 -1.58 -4.11 -18.54
N GLY A 98 -2.62 -3.45 -18.05
CA GLY A 98 -2.78 -1.99 -18.17
C GLY A 98 -1.63 -1.20 -17.51
N LEU A 99 -1.24 -1.57 -16.29
CA LEU A 99 -0.13 -0.94 -15.59
C LEU A 99 1.21 -1.14 -16.30
N ASN A 100 1.47 -2.34 -16.82
CA ASN A 100 2.71 -2.63 -17.54
C ASN A 100 2.76 -1.92 -18.89
N LEU A 101 1.68 -1.82 -19.63
CA LEU A 101 1.63 -1.03 -20.88
C LEU A 101 1.91 0.46 -20.60
N ALA A 102 1.36 1.03 -19.51
CA ALA A 102 1.67 2.40 -19.10
C ALA A 102 3.14 2.57 -18.72
N ARG A 103 3.74 1.62 -17.99
CA ARG A 103 5.17 1.59 -17.67
C ARG A 103 6.03 1.53 -18.92
N ILE A 104 5.74 0.62 -19.83
CA ILE A 104 6.50 0.41 -21.08
C ILE A 104 6.52 1.69 -21.92
N ALA A 105 5.41 2.40 -22.03
CA ALA A 105 5.37 3.67 -22.74
C ALA A 105 6.34 4.71 -22.16
N LEU A 106 6.44 4.79 -20.82
CA LEU A 106 7.39 5.67 -20.12
C LEU A 106 8.84 5.19 -20.31
N GLU A 107 9.09 3.87 -20.24
CA GLU A 107 10.41 3.30 -20.43
C GLU A 107 10.94 3.49 -21.86
N GLN A 108 10.10 3.32 -22.88
CA GLN A 108 10.47 3.59 -24.27
C GLN A 108 10.84 5.06 -24.48
N GLN A 109 10.12 5.97 -23.83
CA GLN A 109 10.47 7.40 -23.88
C GLN A 109 11.75 7.68 -23.10
N TRP A 110 11.92 7.10 -21.92
CA TRP A 110 13.16 7.19 -21.13
C TRP A 110 14.40 6.72 -21.92
N LEU A 111 14.30 5.59 -22.61
CA LEU A 111 15.42 5.05 -23.40
C LEU A 111 15.87 6.00 -24.54
N ARG A 112 14.95 6.82 -25.08
CA ARG A 112 15.28 7.85 -26.08
C ARG A 112 15.90 9.10 -25.46
N ASP A 113 15.36 9.55 -24.31
CA ASP A 113 15.59 10.90 -23.79
C ASP A 113 16.39 10.90 -22.47
N ARG A 114 16.88 9.73 -22.01
CA ARG A 114 17.54 9.61 -20.70
C ARG A 114 18.76 10.52 -20.58
N PRO A 115 18.92 11.21 -19.45
CA PRO A 115 20.11 12.01 -19.18
C PRO A 115 21.34 11.11 -18.92
N VAL A 116 22.54 11.65 -19.10
CA VAL A 116 23.81 10.97 -18.79
C VAL A 116 23.88 10.54 -17.32
N LYS A 117 23.37 11.41 -16.43
CA LYS A 117 23.22 11.12 -15.00
C LYS A 117 21.76 11.34 -14.59
N ILE A 118 21.19 10.35 -13.89
CA ILE A 118 19.83 10.46 -13.35
C ILE A 118 19.82 11.54 -12.26
N PRO A 119 18.97 12.60 -12.38
CA PRO A 119 18.86 13.62 -11.34
C PRO A 119 18.32 13.02 -10.02
N GLU A 120 18.90 13.44 -8.89
CA GLU A 120 18.53 12.96 -7.55
C GLU A 120 17.64 13.98 -6.79
N GLY A 121 17.19 15.03 -7.44
CA GLY A 121 16.33 16.07 -6.86
C GLY A 121 14.85 15.70 -6.72
N GLY A 122 14.49 14.43 -6.88
CA GLY A 122 13.13 13.89 -6.90
C GLY A 122 12.68 13.54 -8.32
N ILE A 123 11.67 12.68 -8.43
CA ILE A 123 11.16 12.17 -9.71
C ILE A 123 10.68 13.29 -10.65
N ILE A 124 10.21 14.41 -10.10
CA ILE A 124 9.80 15.59 -10.88
C ILE A 124 10.92 16.17 -11.74
N THR A 125 12.19 15.93 -11.40
CA THR A 125 13.35 16.49 -12.09
C THR A 125 13.84 15.65 -13.27
N VAL A 126 13.27 14.48 -13.47
CA VAL A 126 13.60 13.63 -14.63
C VAL A 126 12.71 13.96 -15.83
N PRO A 127 13.11 13.61 -17.07
CA PRO A 127 12.23 13.70 -18.23
C PRO A 127 10.88 13.01 -17.96
N ASN A 128 9.78 13.71 -18.24
CA ASN A 128 8.40 13.24 -17.96
C ASN A 128 8.13 12.88 -16.48
N GLY A 129 8.80 13.55 -15.54
CA GLY A 129 8.72 13.25 -14.12
C GLY A 129 7.29 13.17 -13.55
N LYS A 130 6.37 14.05 -14.01
CA LYS A 130 4.96 13.99 -13.60
C LYS A 130 4.25 12.72 -14.08
N ALA A 131 4.54 12.24 -15.27
CA ALA A 131 3.96 11.01 -15.79
C ALA A 131 4.53 9.80 -15.05
N TRP A 132 5.84 9.77 -14.76
CA TRP A 132 6.47 8.78 -13.91
C TRP A 132 5.86 8.76 -12.51
N TYR A 133 5.66 9.93 -11.89
CA TYR A 133 5.03 10.01 -10.58
C TYR A 133 3.61 9.45 -10.59
N THR A 134 2.80 9.82 -11.59
CA THR A 134 1.42 9.30 -11.71
C THR A 134 1.38 7.78 -11.88
N TYR A 135 2.30 7.21 -12.66
CA TYR A 135 2.44 5.77 -12.77
C TYR A 135 2.83 5.13 -11.43
N MET A 136 3.87 5.67 -10.76
CA MET A 136 4.31 5.18 -9.45
C MET A 136 3.21 5.26 -8.39
N LEU A 137 2.43 6.34 -8.40
CA LEU A 137 1.30 6.51 -7.48
C LEU A 137 0.30 5.36 -7.63
N LYS A 138 -0.15 5.08 -8.86
CA LYS A 138 -1.08 3.96 -9.14
C LYS A 138 -0.48 2.61 -8.76
N ARG A 139 0.80 2.42 -9.03
CA ARG A 139 1.50 1.17 -8.71
C ARG A 139 1.63 0.94 -7.21
N TRP A 140 1.95 1.98 -6.42
CA TRP A 140 2.11 1.88 -4.97
C TRP A 140 0.77 1.75 -4.24
N VAL A 141 -0.21 2.58 -4.57
CA VAL A 141 -1.51 2.52 -3.86
C VAL A 141 -2.41 1.39 -4.36
N SER A 142 -2.10 0.82 -5.53
CA SER A 142 -2.87 -0.26 -6.16
C SER A 142 -4.34 0.12 -6.40
N ASP A 143 -4.54 1.35 -6.88
CA ASP A 143 -5.87 1.91 -7.19
C ASP A 143 -5.77 2.99 -8.28
N ASP A 144 -6.89 3.31 -8.93
CA ASP A 144 -6.97 4.33 -9.99
C ASP A 144 -7.21 5.71 -9.38
N VAL A 145 -6.12 6.36 -8.98
CA VAL A 145 -6.14 7.67 -8.34
C VAL A 145 -5.29 8.68 -9.09
N THR A 146 -5.60 9.96 -8.91
CA THR A 146 -4.80 11.08 -9.44
C THR A 146 -4.02 11.79 -8.33
N PRO A 147 -2.89 12.44 -8.66
CA PRO A 147 -2.14 13.22 -7.69
C PRO A 147 -2.98 14.29 -6.97
N ASP A 148 -3.88 14.97 -7.69
CA ASP A 148 -4.74 16.01 -7.11
C ASP A 148 -5.78 15.44 -6.13
N GLN A 149 -6.31 14.25 -6.40
CA GLN A 149 -7.21 13.54 -5.46
C GLN A 149 -6.44 13.18 -4.18
N ILE A 150 -5.26 12.61 -4.32
CA ILE A 150 -4.40 12.23 -3.18
C ILE A 150 -3.97 13.45 -2.37
N TYR A 151 -3.63 14.56 -3.02
CA TYR A 151 -3.28 15.78 -2.31
C TYR A 151 -4.43 16.29 -1.43
N ARG A 152 -5.65 16.39 -1.99
CA ARG A 152 -6.85 16.79 -1.23
C ARG A 152 -7.19 15.81 -0.10
N PHE A 153 -7.10 14.52 -0.41
CA PHE A 153 -7.23 13.45 0.58
C PHE A 153 -6.29 13.65 1.76
N GLY A 154 -5.00 13.86 1.50
CA GLY A 154 -3.99 14.08 2.54
C GLY A 154 -4.26 15.31 3.40
N LEU A 155 -4.71 16.43 2.80
CA LEU A 155 -5.10 17.62 3.55
C LEU A 155 -6.29 17.38 4.51
N ASN A 156 -7.25 16.57 4.09
CA ASN A 156 -8.39 16.21 4.93
C ASN A 156 -7.95 15.31 6.10
N GLU A 157 -7.05 14.37 5.83
CA GLU A 157 -6.51 13.48 6.85
C GLU A 157 -5.67 14.22 7.89
N VAL A 158 -4.86 15.19 7.48
CA VAL A 158 -4.15 16.05 8.42
C VAL A 158 -5.13 16.71 9.40
N LYS A 159 -6.22 17.29 8.90
CA LYS A 159 -7.24 17.92 9.75
C LYS A 159 -7.95 16.91 10.66
N ARG A 160 -8.27 15.72 10.13
CA ARG A 160 -8.94 14.67 10.90
C ARG A 160 -8.07 14.24 12.08
N VAL A 161 -6.79 13.95 11.84
CA VAL A 161 -5.88 13.50 12.89
C VAL A 161 -5.55 14.61 13.89
N GLN A 162 -5.40 15.86 13.45
CA GLN A 162 -5.29 17.01 14.35
C GLN A 162 -6.51 17.12 15.27
N GLY A 163 -7.70 16.86 14.76
CA GLY A 163 -8.94 16.81 15.56
C GLY A 163 -8.90 15.73 16.64
N HIS A 164 -8.37 14.54 16.34
CA HIS A 164 -8.19 13.47 17.34
C HIS A 164 -7.15 13.84 18.42
N ILE A 165 -6.01 14.40 18.05
CA ILE A 165 -5.01 14.88 19.01
C ILE A 165 -5.62 15.92 19.93
N GLU A 166 -6.38 16.86 19.38
CA GLU A 166 -7.07 17.89 20.16
C GLU A 166 -8.17 17.32 21.07
N ALA A 167 -8.87 16.26 20.65
CA ALA A 167 -9.83 15.56 21.49
C ALA A 167 -9.14 14.94 22.71
N VAL A 168 -8.03 14.22 22.47
CA VAL A 168 -7.20 13.66 23.57
C VAL A 168 -6.73 14.77 24.52
N ARG A 169 -6.23 15.90 23.99
CA ARG A 169 -5.83 17.03 24.82
C ARG A 169 -6.97 17.53 25.73
N LYS A 170 -8.16 17.68 25.15
CA LYS A 170 -9.35 18.12 25.92
C LYS A 170 -9.72 17.16 27.04
N GLU A 171 -9.58 15.85 26.83
CA GLU A 171 -9.82 14.85 27.87
C GLU A 171 -8.84 15.00 29.06
N THR A 172 -7.63 15.51 28.82
CA THR A 172 -6.65 15.76 29.89
C THR A 172 -6.94 17.04 30.70
N GLY A 173 -7.76 17.94 30.19
CA GLY A 173 -8.06 19.25 30.80
C GLY A 173 -6.92 20.26 30.71
N LEU A 174 -5.81 19.94 30.04
CA LEU A 174 -4.63 20.80 29.93
C LEU A 174 -4.78 21.83 28.80
N SER A 175 -4.18 23.02 29.02
CA SER A 175 -3.94 23.96 27.92
C SER A 175 -2.99 23.35 26.89
N GLU A 176 -2.89 23.91 25.68
CA GLU A 176 -2.03 23.37 24.64
C GLU A 176 -0.55 23.31 25.08
N ASP A 177 -0.03 24.39 25.67
CA ASP A 177 1.36 24.43 26.09
C ASP A 177 1.65 23.50 27.29
N GLU A 178 0.72 23.37 28.23
CA GLU A 178 0.83 22.41 29.33
C GLU A 178 0.80 20.96 28.80
N PHE A 179 -0.06 20.66 27.85
CA PHE A 179 -0.16 19.35 27.25
C PHE A 179 1.15 18.92 26.60
N TYR A 180 1.70 19.72 25.68
CA TYR A 180 2.97 19.37 25.02
C TYR A 180 4.16 19.36 25.99
N ARG A 181 4.15 20.19 27.05
CA ARG A 181 5.13 20.10 28.11
C ARG A 181 5.00 18.80 28.89
N HIS A 182 3.78 18.41 29.23
CA HIS A 182 3.52 17.16 29.94
C HIS A 182 3.96 15.94 29.12
N LEU A 183 3.77 15.93 27.78
CA LEU A 183 4.23 14.85 26.91
C LEU A 183 5.76 14.64 26.94
N SER A 184 6.51 15.63 27.41
CA SER A 184 7.97 15.55 27.59
C SER A 184 8.38 15.07 29.00
N ASP A 185 7.41 14.71 29.86
CA ASP A 185 7.69 14.21 31.21
C ASP A 185 8.49 12.89 31.13
N PRO A 186 9.56 12.72 31.91
CA PRO A 186 10.41 11.53 31.93
C PRO A 186 9.64 10.21 32.15
N SER A 187 8.47 10.24 32.82
CA SER A 187 7.65 9.06 33.07
C SER A 187 7.15 8.38 31.78
N PHE A 188 7.01 9.14 30.66
CA PHE A 188 6.64 8.62 29.34
C PHE A 188 7.80 7.97 28.60
N PHE A 189 9.00 7.95 29.15
CA PHE A 189 10.18 7.44 28.47
C PHE A 189 10.90 6.38 29.31
N THR A 190 11.71 5.56 28.64
CA THR A 190 12.64 4.64 29.28
C THR A 190 13.91 4.48 28.45
N SER A 191 15.04 4.30 29.14
CA SER A 191 16.31 3.94 28.50
C SER A 191 16.71 2.48 28.78
N ASP A 192 15.86 1.70 29.46
CA ASP A 192 16.12 0.30 29.75
C ASP A 192 15.58 -0.61 28.63
N PRO A 193 16.45 -1.24 27.82
CA PRO A 193 16.01 -2.17 26.77
C PRO A 193 15.21 -3.37 27.29
N LYS A 194 15.44 -3.77 28.54
CA LYS A 194 14.71 -4.89 29.16
C LYS A 194 13.28 -4.47 29.51
N GLU A 195 13.07 -3.21 29.88
CA GLU A 195 11.73 -2.65 30.09
C GLU A 195 10.96 -2.62 28.76
N VAL A 196 11.59 -2.16 27.67
CA VAL A 196 10.98 -2.14 26.33
C VAL A 196 10.56 -3.53 25.89
N GLN A 197 11.44 -4.54 26.03
CA GLN A 197 11.12 -5.92 25.69
C GLN A 197 9.92 -6.44 26.50
N ARG A 198 9.93 -6.26 27.83
CA ARG A 198 8.83 -6.69 28.70
C ARG A 198 7.52 -6.00 28.35
N ALA A 199 7.54 -4.72 28.01
CA ALA A 199 6.34 -3.97 27.64
C ALA A 199 5.71 -4.50 26.36
N PHE A 200 6.50 -4.83 25.34
CA PHE A 200 5.98 -5.47 24.12
C PHE A 200 5.43 -6.88 24.39
N GLU A 201 6.09 -7.69 25.23
CA GLU A 201 5.54 -9.01 25.61
C GLU A 201 4.22 -8.89 26.37
N GLN A 202 4.08 -7.90 27.24
CA GLN A 202 2.83 -7.60 27.94
C GLN A 202 1.74 -7.14 26.96
N THR A 203 2.09 -6.25 26.02
CA THR A 203 1.18 -5.80 24.94
C THR A 203 0.68 -6.98 24.12
N LYS A 204 1.58 -7.90 23.72
CA LYS A 204 1.25 -9.13 23.04
C LYS A 204 0.22 -9.95 23.81
N ALA A 205 0.46 -10.19 25.11
CA ALA A 205 -0.46 -10.98 25.94
C ALA A 205 -1.87 -10.36 25.99
N VAL A 206 -1.96 -9.02 26.12
CA VAL A 206 -3.25 -8.30 26.13
C VAL A 206 -3.95 -8.43 24.79
N VAL A 207 -3.26 -8.23 23.66
CA VAL A 207 -3.83 -8.36 22.33
C VAL A 207 -4.35 -9.77 22.08
N TYR A 208 -3.55 -10.79 22.40
CA TYR A 208 -3.92 -12.20 22.17
C TYR A 208 -5.16 -12.60 22.98
N ALA A 209 -5.29 -12.13 24.22
CA ALA A 209 -6.47 -12.38 25.05
C ALA A 209 -7.77 -11.78 24.47
N ASN A 210 -7.68 -10.72 23.68
CA ASN A 210 -8.82 -10.00 23.11
C ASN A 210 -9.05 -10.26 21.62
N LEU A 211 -8.15 -10.97 20.94
CA LEU A 211 -8.16 -11.14 19.48
C LEU A 211 -9.47 -11.76 18.98
N HIS A 212 -9.98 -12.76 19.69
CA HIS A 212 -11.23 -13.45 19.39
C HIS A 212 -12.47 -12.55 19.31
N LYS A 213 -12.40 -11.32 19.83
CA LYS A 213 -13.51 -10.35 19.74
C LYS A 213 -13.67 -9.77 18.34
N LEU A 214 -12.57 -9.78 17.56
CA LEU A 214 -12.49 -9.10 16.29
C LEU A 214 -12.17 -10.04 15.11
N PHE A 215 -11.64 -11.23 15.38
CA PHE A 215 -11.16 -12.17 14.37
C PHE A 215 -11.67 -13.58 14.63
N SER A 216 -12.04 -14.26 13.56
CA SER A 216 -12.47 -15.66 13.57
C SER A 216 -11.27 -16.60 13.77
N ASP A 217 -10.17 -16.35 13.06
CA ASP A 217 -8.93 -17.09 13.18
C ASP A 217 -8.07 -16.56 14.32
N THR A 218 -7.82 -17.43 15.30
CA THR A 218 -6.94 -17.11 16.44
C THR A 218 -5.72 -18.03 16.52
N THR A 219 -5.52 -18.89 15.51
CA THR A 219 -4.41 -19.84 15.41
C THR A 219 -3.51 -19.47 14.24
N PHE A 220 -2.29 -19.06 14.53
CA PHE A 220 -1.27 -18.66 13.56
C PHE A 220 0.12 -18.96 14.14
N PRO A 221 1.21 -18.92 13.34
CA PRO A 221 2.57 -19.17 13.82
C PRO A 221 2.94 -18.27 15.00
N PRO A 222 3.77 -18.72 15.94
CA PRO A 222 4.22 -17.90 17.06
C PRO A 222 4.99 -16.67 16.60
N LEU A 223 4.64 -15.50 17.14
CA LEU A 223 5.38 -14.25 16.91
C LEU A 223 6.53 -14.12 17.91
N LYS A 224 7.76 -13.99 17.43
CA LYS A 224 8.92 -13.58 18.22
C LYS A 224 8.97 -12.06 18.31
N ILE A 225 9.34 -11.53 19.49
CA ILE A 225 9.62 -10.10 19.68
C ILE A 225 11.10 -9.96 20.02
N THR A 226 11.81 -9.07 19.31
CA THR A 226 13.24 -8.88 19.54
C THR A 226 13.71 -7.50 19.09
N ARG A 227 14.89 -7.09 19.57
CA ARG A 227 15.52 -5.85 19.10
C ARG A 227 15.98 -5.98 17.65
N GLY A 228 15.75 -4.93 16.86
CA GLY A 228 16.23 -4.84 15.48
C GLY A 228 17.73 -4.58 15.40
N GLU A 229 18.39 -5.25 14.46
CA GLU A 229 19.84 -5.12 14.19
C GLU A 229 20.13 -4.74 12.73
N ALA A 230 19.10 -4.68 11.89
CA ALA A 230 19.22 -4.35 10.48
C ALA A 230 19.57 -2.86 10.29
N LYS A 231 20.81 -2.55 9.91
CA LYS A 231 21.32 -1.18 9.75
C LYS A 231 20.49 -0.34 8.78
N GLN A 232 20.01 -0.94 7.69
CA GLN A 232 19.18 -0.28 6.67
C GLN A 232 17.79 0.11 7.20
N LEU A 233 17.31 -0.55 8.25
CA LEU A 233 16.01 -0.31 8.90
C LEU A 233 16.16 0.39 10.27
N ALA A 234 17.35 0.79 10.67
CA ALA A 234 17.62 1.39 11.98
C ALA A 234 16.88 2.73 12.19
N GLN A 235 16.38 3.35 11.14
CA GLN A 235 15.63 4.61 11.22
C GLN A 235 14.11 4.43 11.36
N THR A 236 13.60 3.20 11.25
CA THR A 236 12.18 2.89 11.47
C THR A 236 11.92 2.56 12.94
N PRO A 237 10.72 2.85 13.51
CA PRO A 237 10.41 2.45 14.89
C PRO A 237 10.47 0.95 15.13
N GLY A 238 10.08 0.18 14.14
CA GLY A 238 10.13 -1.27 14.11
C GLY A 238 9.88 -1.80 12.70
N TYR A 239 9.91 -3.12 12.56
CA TYR A 239 9.57 -3.82 11.31
C TYR A 239 9.23 -5.28 11.61
N TYR A 240 8.43 -5.86 10.73
CA TYR A 240 8.14 -7.29 10.74
C TYR A 240 8.96 -8.03 9.66
N ASN A 241 9.49 -9.17 10.00
CA ASN A 241 10.09 -10.10 9.05
C ASN A 241 10.09 -11.52 9.62
N ASP A 242 9.67 -12.50 8.83
CA ASP A 242 9.77 -13.93 9.11
C ASP A 242 9.35 -14.32 10.55
N ASN A 243 8.08 -14.12 10.87
CA ASN A 243 7.48 -14.41 12.18
C ASN A 243 8.13 -13.68 13.36
N ALA A 244 8.85 -12.59 13.10
CA ALA A 244 9.43 -11.77 14.15
C ALA A 244 9.08 -10.29 13.97
N PHE A 245 8.65 -9.69 15.08
CA PHE A 245 8.56 -8.24 15.24
C PHE A 245 9.88 -7.73 15.83
N TYR A 246 10.52 -6.83 15.11
CA TYR A 246 11.76 -6.17 15.50
C TYR A 246 11.46 -4.73 15.89
N TYR A 247 11.74 -4.36 17.16
CA TYR A 247 11.67 -2.97 17.59
C TYR A 247 13.05 -2.34 17.59
N ASN A 248 13.15 -1.06 17.19
CA ASN A 248 14.42 -0.35 17.15
C ASN A 248 14.56 0.57 18.37
N LEU A 249 15.76 0.60 18.93
CA LEU A 249 16.17 1.59 19.94
C LEU A 249 17.05 2.62 19.26
N PHE A 250 16.67 3.90 19.43
CA PHE A 250 17.45 5.03 18.95
C PHE A 250 18.40 5.52 20.07
N ASP A 251 19.32 6.42 19.74
CA ASP A 251 20.20 7.08 20.71
C ASP A 251 19.45 8.12 21.59
N LYS A 252 18.21 7.81 21.92
CA LYS A 252 17.34 8.59 22.79
C LYS A 252 16.41 7.67 23.57
N PRO A 253 15.87 8.10 24.73
CA PRO A 253 14.91 7.32 25.51
C PRO A 253 13.71 6.89 24.66
N TYR A 254 13.26 5.64 24.84
CA TYR A 254 12.13 5.07 24.13
C TYR A 254 10.81 5.64 24.65
N CYS A 255 9.95 6.12 23.79
CA CYS A 255 8.63 6.65 24.14
C CYS A 255 7.65 5.51 24.41
N LYS A 256 7.14 5.39 25.64
CA LYS A 256 6.23 4.32 26.08
C LYS A 256 4.87 4.34 25.35
N ARG A 257 4.44 5.51 24.85
CA ARG A 257 3.21 5.63 24.04
C ARG A 257 3.27 4.87 22.71
N GLN A 258 4.45 4.41 22.30
CA GLN A 258 4.61 3.64 21.07
C GLN A 258 4.28 2.14 21.18
N TYR A 259 4.20 1.58 22.40
CA TYR A 259 4.06 0.13 22.57
C TYR A 259 2.80 -0.43 21.91
N GLY A 260 1.65 0.21 22.12
CA GLY A 260 0.37 -0.31 21.64
C GLY A 260 0.27 -0.34 20.11
N TRP A 261 0.38 0.83 19.49
CA TRP A 261 0.18 0.94 18.04
C TRP A 261 1.26 0.21 17.24
N LEU A 262 2.53 0.28 17.69
CA LEU A 262 3.62 -0.36 16.96
C LEU A 262 3.53 -1.89 17.00
N PHE A 263 3.17 -2.46 18.18
CA PHE A 263 2.93 -3.90 18.27
C PHE A 263 1.77 -4.33 17.38
N ILE A 264 0.68 -3.59 17.36
CA ILE A 264 -0.48 -3.89 16.51
C ILE A 264 -0.10 -3.83 15.04
N HIS A 265 0.65 -2.83 14.61
CA HIS A 265 1.07 -2.65 13.22
C HIS A 265 1.97 -3.79 12.73
N GLU A 266 3.05 -4.08 13.46
CA GLU A 266 4.06 -5.05 13.04
C GLU A 266 3.70 -6.50 13.42
N GLY A 267 2.97 -6.65 14.51
CA GLY A 267 2.60 -7.95 15.07
C GLY A 267 1.17 -8.38 14.73
N VAL A 268 0.34 -8.46 15.77
CA VAL A 268 -1.04 -8.96 15.70
C VAL A 268 -1.99 -7.83 16.11
N PRO A 269 -3.01 -7.56 15.30
CA PRO A 269 -3.44 -8.21 14.06
C PRO A 269 -2.84 -7.63 12.77
N GLY A 270 -1.72 -6.87 12.84
CA GLY A 270 -1.07 -6.25 11.70
C GLY A 270 -0.31 -7.23 10.80
N HIS A 271 0.94 -6.90 10.46
CA HIS A 271 1.72 -7.61 9.43
C HIS A 271 1.91 -9.10 9.71
N HIS A 272 2.22 -9.49 10.96
CA HIS A 272 2.38 -10.91 11.29
C HIS A 272 1.08 -11.70 11.06
N TYR A 273 -0.04 -11.18 11.54
CA TYR A 273 -1.34 -11.83 11.37
C TYR A 273 -1.74 -11.89 9.90
N GLN A 274 -1.68 -10.77 9.18
CA GLN A 274 -1.99 -10.70 7.75
C GLN A 274 -1.15 -11.68 6.93
N SER A 275 0.18 -11.71 7.16
CA SER A 275 1.09 -12.63 6.45
C SER A 275 0.77 -14.08 6.77
N SER A 276 0.38 -14.40 8.01
CA SER A 276 0.02 -15.75 8.41
C SER A 276 -1.26 -16.22 7.72
N ILE A 277 -2.29 -15.38 7.65
CA ILE A 277 -3.53 -15.67 6.93
C ILE A 277 -3.26 -15.81 5.42
N ALA A 278 -2.49 -14.88 4.84
CA ALA A 278 -2.14 -14.95 3.42
C ALA A 278 -1.37 -16.25 3.06
N ALA A 279 -0.45 -16.69 3.93
CA ALA A 279 0.29 -17.93 3.73
C ALA A 279 -0.58 -19.19 3.86
N ALA A 280 -1.64 -19.15 4.66
CA ALA A 280 -2.62 -20.23 4.80
C ALA A 280 -3.68 -20.23 3.68
N THR A 281 -3.87 -19.10 3.00
CA THR A 281 -4.84 -18.93 1.91
C THR A 281 -4.32 -19.54 0.62
N LYS A 282 -5.10 -20.45 0.02
CA LYS A 282 -4.76 -21.01 -1.30
C LYS A 282 -5.09 -19.98 -2.37
N VAL A 283 -4.08 -19.48 -3.04
CA VAL A 283 -4.18 -18.53 -4.16
C VAL A 283 -3.70 -19.16 -5.47
N SER A 284 -4.12 -18.59 -6.60
CA SER A 284 -3.71 -19.02 -7.94
C SER A 284 -2.24 -18.67 -8.24
N ASP A 285 -1.69 -19.31 -9.29
CA ASP A 285 -0.35 -18.97 -9.79
C ASP A 285 -0.28 -17.53 -10.32
N VAL A 286 -1.37 -16.97 -10.84
CA VAL A 286 -1.46 -15.57 -11.25
C VAL A 286 -1.32 -14.65 -10.05
N GLN A 287 -2.05 -14.91 -8.97
CA GLN A 287 -1.95 -14.11 -7.74
C GLN A 287 -0.55 -14.13 -7.14
N GLN A 288 0.16 -15.25 -7.21
CA GLN A 288 1.53 -15.40 -6.68
C GLN A 288 2.57 -14.54 -7.41
N LEU A 289 2.28 -14.05 -8.64
CA LEU A 289 3.18 -13.16 -9.37
C LEU A 289 3.29 -11.76 -8.78
N PHE A 290 2.31 -11.34 -7.97
CA PHE A 290 2.11 -9.93 -7.64
C PHE A 290 2.06 -9.68 -6.12
N PHE A 291 2.44 -8.46 -5.75
CA PHE A 291 2.38 -7.99 -4.36
C PHE A 291 1.89 -6.54 -4.31
N TYR A 292 0.94 -6.23 -3.43
CA TYR A 292 0.25 -4.94 -3.40
C TYR A 292 0.45 -4.22 -2.06
N TYR A 293 1.44 -3.33 -2.02
CA TYR A 293 1.81 -2.57 -0.83
C TYR A 293 0.67 -1.68 -0.29
N GLY A 294 -0.19 -1.16 -1.17
CA GLY A 294 -1.35 -0.36 -0.76
C GLY A 294 -2.29 -1.12 0.17
N PHE A 295 -2.47 -2.42 -0.05
CA PHE A 295 -3.23 -3.28 0.84
C PHE A 295 -2.43 -3.68 2.09
N VAL A 296 -1.19 -4.10 1.95
CA VAL A 296 -0.39 -4.63 3.06
C VAL A 296 -0.12 -3.55 4.12
N GLU A 297 0.38 -2.39 3.70
CA GLU A 297 0.64 -1.27 4.60
C GLU A 297 -0.66 -0.62 5.09
N GLY A 298 -1.67 -0.59 4.22
CA GLY A 298 -3.02 -0.14 4.58
C GLY A 298 -3.65 -0.98 5.68
N TRP A 299 -3.51 -2.30 5.62
CA TRP A 299 -3.96 -3.20 6.68
C TRP A 299 -3.24 -2.95 8.01
N GLY A 300 -1.91 -2.86 8.01
CA GLY A 300 -1.13 -2.57 9.21
C GLY A 300 -1.59 -1.28 9.89
N ALA A 301 -1.79 -0.21 9.10
CA ALA A 301 -2.27 1.07 9.61
C ALA A 301 -3.75 1.05 10.03
N TYR A 302 -4.61 0.27 9.36
CA TYR A 302 -6.00 0.03 9.78
C TYR A 302 -6.06 -0.74 11.10
N ALA A 303 -5.21 -1.76 11.28
CA ALA A 303 -5.17 -2.55 12.49
C ALA A 303 -4.95 -1.71 13.75
N GLU A 304 -4.19 -0.60 13.65
CA GLU A 304 -3.98 0.34 14.76
C GLU A 304 -5.28 0.97 15.29
N GLU A 305 -6.32 1.10 14.43
CA GLU A 305 -7.64 1.59 14.86
C GLU A 305 -8.34 0.64 15.85
N LEU A 306 -7.94 -0.63 15.86
CA LEU A 306 -8.53 -1.67 16.70
C LEU A 306 -7.99 -1.68 18.15
N GLY A 307 -6.98 -0.85 18.46
CA GLY A 307 -6.26 -0.91 19.72
C GLY A 307 -7.12 -0.75 20.97
N LYS A 308 -8.21 0.02 20.89
CA LYS A 308 -9.18 0.18 22.00
C LYS A 308 -9.94 -1.13 22.26
N ALA A 309 -10.43 -1.77 21.23
CA ALA A 309 -11.13 -3.07 21.32
C ALA A 309 -10.18 -4.20 21.73
N LEU A 310 -8.91 -4.11 21.34
CA LEU A 310 -7.84 -5.04 21.75
C LEU A 310 -7.29 -4.77 23.15
N GLY A 311 -7.73 -3.69 23.82
CA GLY A 311 -7.40 -3.39 25.20
C GLY A 311 -5.99 -2.77 25.43
N VAL A 312 -5.36 -2.23 24.39
CA VAL A 312 -4.03 -1.62 24.50
C VAL A 312 -4.06 -0.09 24.60
N TYR A 313 -5.15 0.57 24.19
CA TYR A 313 -5.37 2.00 24.43
C TYR A 313 -6.25 2.18 25.67
N ARG A 314 -5.63 2.10 26.83
CA ARG A 314 -6.31 2.13 28.15
C ARG A 314 -6.40 3.54 28.72
N THR A 315 -5.52 4.42 28.30
CA THR A 315 -5.47 5.82 28.68
C THR A 315 -5.51 6.70 27.44
N PRO A 316 -5.88 7.99 27.56
CA PRO A 316 -5.79 8.94 26.44
C PRO A 316 -4.36 9.03 25.86
N TYR A 317 -3.33 8.82 26.69
CA TYR A 317 -1.93 8.86 26.22
C TYR A 317 -1.51 7.63 25.43
N ASP A 318 -2.07 6.44 25.72
CA ASP A 318 -1.81 5.25 24.89
C ASP A 318 -2.38 5.45 23.48
N GLU A 319 -3.59 5.99 23.37
CA GLU A 319 -4.21 6.33 22.08
C GLU A 319 -3.48 7.49 21.40
N LEU A 320 -2.98 8.46 22.15
CA LEU A 320 -2.20 9.56 21.61
C LEU A 320 -0.96 9.08 20.86
N GLY A 321 -0.28 8.03 21.35
CA GLY A 321 0.89 7.47 20.67
C GLY A 321 0.61 7.04 19.23
N LYS A 322 -0.58 6.49 18.95
CA LYS A 322 -1.06 6.22 17.59
C LYS A 322 -1.24 7.52 16.81
N TRP A 323 -1.91 8.52 17.38
CA TRP A 323 -2.19 9.78 16.68
C TRP A 323 -0.93 10.60 16.41
N GLU A 324 0.08 10.54 17.32
CA GLU A 324 1.41 11.15 17.10
C GLU A 324 2.13 10.56 15.87
N TRP A 325 1.93 9.28 15.57
CA TRP A 325 2.50 8.68 14.37
C TRP A 325 1.59 8.86 13.16
N ASP A 326 0.29 8.82 13.35
CA ASP A 326 -0.68 8.99 12.27
C ASP A 326 -0.68 10.41 11.67
N ILE A 327 -0.38 11.46 12.47
CA ILE A 327 -0.20 12.81 11.92
C ILE A 327 1.03 12.87 10.99
N VAL A 328 2.11 12.16 11.31
CA VAL A 328 3.28 12.04 10.42
C VAL A 328 2.88 11.38 9.11
N ARG A 329 2.18 10.24 9.16
CA ARG A 329 1.67 9.57 7.97
C ARG A 329 0.74 10.48 7.14
N SER A 330 -0.15 11.20 7.80
CA SER A 330 -1.10 12.11 7.14
C SER A 330 -0.38 13.26 6.45
N VAL A 331 0.60 13.89 7.08
CA VAL A 331 1.39 15.00 6.52
C VAL A 331 2.28 14.53 5.37
N ARG A 332 2.79 13.30 5.40
CA ARG A 332 3.57 12.72 4.30
C ARG A 332 2.79 12.67 2.99
N VAL A 333 1.47 12.51 3.01
CA VAL A 333 0.64 12.39 1.80
C VAL A 333 0.68 13.66 0.95
N PRO A 334 0.29 14.87 1.45
CA PRO A 334 0.41 16.09 0.66
C PRO A 334 1.86 16.51 0.41
N LEU A 335 2.81 16.15 1.30
CA LEU A 335 4.24 16.38 1.06
C LEU A 335 4.74 15.60 -0.15
N ASP A 336 4.33 14.34 -0.29
CA ASP A 336 4.75 13.49 -1.40
C ASP A 336 4.31 14.08 -2.75
N VAL A 337 3.03 14.45 -2.86
CA VAL A 337 2.51 15.11 -4.06
C VAL A 337 3.18 16.48 -4.28
N GLY A 338 3.35 17.24 -3.20
CA GLY A 338 4.02 18.55 -3.25
C GLY A 338 5.43 18.47 -3.82
N LEU A 339 6.24 17.56 -3.28
CA LEU A 339 7.64 17.38 -3.67
C LEU A 339 7.81 16.74 -5.05
N ASN A 340 7.04 15.69 -5.34
CA ASN A 340 7.26 14.82 -6.49
C ASN A 340 6.38 15.14 -7.71
N TYR A 341 5.30 15.94 -7.53
CA TYR A 341 4.40 16.32 -8.63
C TYR A 341 4.24 17.83 -8.80
N TYR A 342 4.11 18.61 -7.70
CA TYR A 342 4.00 20.06 -7.78
C TYR A 342 5.36 20.78 -7.80
N GLY A 343 6.46 20.09 -7.46
CA GLY A 343 7.80 20.64 -7.49
C GLY A 343 8.13 21.54 -6.29
N TRP A 344 7.58 21.24 -5.12
CA TRP A 344 7.92 21.97 -3.90
C TRP A 344 9.41 21.88 -3.58
N THR A 345 9.95 22.99 -3.10
CA THR A 345 11.28 23.04 -2.49
C THR A 345 11.28 22.39 -1.11
N ASP A 346 12.46 21.99 -0.61
CA ASP A 346 12.60 21.48 0.76
C ASP A 346 12.15 22.50 1.80
N ARG A 347 12.33 23.80 1.51
CA ARG A 347 11.84 24.87 2.39
C ARG A 347 10.31 24.86 2.48
N GLN A 348 9.61 24.81 1.37
CA GLN A 348 8.13 24.73 1.36
C GLN A 348 7.63 23.47 2.05
N ALA A 349 8.30 22.35 1.84
CA ALA A 349 7.97 21.09 2.51
C ALA A 349 8.18 21.18 4.04
N LEU A 350 9.28 21.76 4.48
CA LEU A 350 9.57 21.96 5.91
C LEU A 350 8.59 22.95 6.57
N GLU A 351 8.23 24.03 5.88
CA GLU A 351 7.20 24.97 6.33
C GLU A 351 5.84 24.27 6.49
N PHE A 352 5.46 23.42 5.53
CA PHE A 352 4.24 22.61 5.62
C PHE A 352 4.28 21.62 6.80
N TRP A 353 5.41 20.93 7.00
CA TRP A 353 5.62 20.04 8.14
C TRP A 353 5.41 20.76 9.46
N LYS A 354 6.15 21.84 9.70
CA LYS A 354 6.11 22.62 10.95
C LYS A 354 4.75 23.24 11.24
N LYS A 355 4.00 23.58 10.20
CA LYS A 355 2.62 24.08 10.34
C LYS A 355 1.67 23.02 10.86
N ASN A 356 1.90 21.75 10.53
CA ASN A 356 0.92 20.68 10.74
C ASN A 356 1.32 19.66 11.82
N ILE A 357 2.59 19.60 12.19
CA ILE A 357 3.09 18.68 13.22
C ILE A 357 3.83 19.49 14.28
N ARG A 358 3.51 19.26 15.55
CA ARG A 358 4.22 19.85 16.69
C ARG A 358 5.05 18.76 17.40
N GLY A 359 6.29 19.09 17.75
CA GLY A 359 7.15 18.23 18.58
C GLY A 359 7.90 17.12 17.86
N GLN A 360 7.93 17.12 16.50
CA GLN A 360 8.63 16.11 15.68
C GLN A 360 9.50 16.74 14.56
N ASP A 361 10.06 17.93 14.83
CA ASP A 361 10.91 18.61 13.85
C ASP A 361 12.25 17.90 13.63
N ASP A 362 12.70 17.10 14.58
CA ASP A 362 13.93 16.31 14.53
C ASP A 362 13.94 15.28 13.37
N ILE A 363 12.76 14.81 12.95
CA ILE A 363 12.64 13.87 11.84
C ILE A 363 12.26 14.51 10.51
N ALA A 364 11.86 15.78 10.48
CA ALA A 364 11.27 16.44 9.32
C ALA A 364 12.14 16.33 8.05
N MET A 365 13.41 16.73 8.15
CA MET A 365 14.32 16.71 6.99
C MET A 365 14.64 15.30 6.50
N ARG A 366 14.70 14.33 7.40
CA ARG A 366 14.87 12.93 7.05
C ARG A 366 13.66 12.41 6.26
N GLU A 367 12.46 12.77 6.67
CA GLU A 367 11.22 12.39 6.00
C GLU A 367 11.09 13.06 4.62
N ILE A 368 11.41 14.34 4.51
CA ILE A 368 11.45 15.04 3.23
C ILE A 368 12.43 14.37 2.25
N ALA A 369 13.64 14.04 2.71
CA ALA A 369 14.64 13.35 1.89
C ALA A 369 14.18 11.92 1.49
N ARG A 370 13.52 11.20 2.39
CA ARG A 370 12.91 9.89 2.11
C ARG A 370 11.84 10.00 1.03
N ILE A 371 10.92 10.93 1.16
CA ILE A 371 9.80 11.15 0.23
C ILE A 371 10.33 11.50 -1.17
N ARG A 372 11.35 12.36 -1.28
CA ARG A 372 11.98 12.66 -2.57
C ARG A 372 12.56 11.42 -3.23
N ARG A 373 13.19 10.56 -2.47
CA ARG A 373 13.86 9.36 -2.98
C ARG A 373 12.88 8.23 -3.30
N TRP A 374 11.77 8.14 -2.56
CA TRP A 374 10.77 7.07 -2.62
C TRP A 374 9.37 7.62 -2.95
N PRO A 375 9.16 8.13 -4.17
CA PRO A 375 7.90 8.77 -4.55
C PRO A 375 6.71 7.82 -4.42
N ALA A 376 5.60 8.33 -3.90
CA ALA A 376 4.32 7.69 -3.68
C ALA A 376 4.29 6.56 -2.61
N GLN A 377 5.43 6.01 -2.18
CA GLN A 377 5.45 4.89 -1.23
C GLN A 377 4.78 5.25 0.11
N VAL A 378 5.02 6.44 0.65
CA VAL A 378 4.48 6.86 1.95
C VAL A 378 2.96 7.02 1.98
N ILE A 379 2.31 7.04 0.80
CA ILE A 379 0.86 7.19 0.64
C ILE A 379 0.14 5.88 0.97
N THR A 380 0.78 4.73 0.72
CA THR A 380 0.22 3.38 0.87
C THR A 380 -0.44 3.16 2.23
N TYR A 381 0.24 3.55 3.30
CA TYR A 381 -0.23 3.39 4.69
C TYR A 381 -1.60 4.04 4.91
N LYS A 382 -1.65 5.34 4.62
CA LYS A 382 -2.81 6.16 4.95
C LYS A 382 -3.98 5.92 4.02
N TYR A 383 -3.67 5.82 2.71
CA TYR A 383 -4.69 5.59 1.70
C TYR A 383 -5.37 4.23 1.90
N GLY A 384 -4.59 3.16 2.03
CA GLY A 384 -5.12 1.81 2.23
C GLY A 384 -5.93 1.67 3.52
N ALA A 385 -5.43 2.22 4.64
CA ALA A 385 -6.14 2.17 5.92
C ALA A 385 -7.52 2.81 5.84
N LEU A 386 -7.63 3.99 5.22
CA LEU A 386 -8.90 4.68 5.11
C LEU A 386 -9.86 4.02 4.13
N GLN A 387 -9.37 3.40 3.06
CA GLN A 387 -10.24 2.58 2.21
C GLN A 387 -10.90 1.46 3.04
N ILE A 388 -10.10 0.72 3.83
CA ILE A 388 -10.62 -0.36 4.69
C ILE A 388 -11.59 0.18 5.74
N MET A 389 -11.31 1.33 6.36
CA MET A 389 -12.23 1.97 7.31
C MET A 389 -13.56 2.35 6.65
N HIS A 390 -13.53 2.98 5.48
CA HIS A 390 -14.73 3.36 4.75
C HIS A 390 -15.56 2.14 4.35
N TRP A 391 -14.94 1.05 3.88
CA TRP A 391 -15.67 -0.18 3.55
C TRP A 391 -16.30 -0.81 4.77
N LYS A 392 -15.64 -0.77 5.94
CA LYS A 392 -16.22 -1.22 7.20
C LYS A 392 -17.48 -0.41 7.55
N GLU A 393 -17.37 0.91 7.48
CA GLU A 393 -18.48 1.84 7.77
C GLU A 393 -19.64 1.63 6.80
N GLU A 394 -19.35 1.55 5.49
CA GLU A 394 -20.35 1.30 4.44
C GLU A 394 -21.06 -0.05 4.65
N LEU A 395 -20.32 -1.12 4.95
CA LEU A 395 -20.90 -2.43 5.20
C LEU A 395 -21.73 -2.44 6.50
N GLN A 396 -21.24 -1.75 7.54
CA GLN A 396 -21.96 -1.60 8.80
C GLN A 396 -23.28 -0.85 8.63
N GLU A 397 -23.30 0.22 7.84
CA GLU A 397 -24.52 0.95 7.49
C GLU A 397 -25.51 0.06 6.71
N LYS A 398 -25.00 -0.70 5.73
CA LYS A 398 -25.78 -1.59 4.87
C LYS A 398 -26.41 -2.76 5.64
N GLN A 399 -25.66 -3.38 6.55
CA GLN A 399 -26.10 -4.56 7.31
C GLN A 399 -26.78 -4.21 8.65
N GLY A 400 -26.57 -3.01 9.17
CA GLY A 400 -27.18 -2.56 10.43
C GLY A 400 -26.85 -3.49 11.59
N LYS A 401 -27.88 -4.04 12.24
CA LYS A 401 -27.73 -4.95 13.38
C LYS A 401 -27.11 -6.32 13.03
N ASN A 402 -27.05 -6.67 11.76
CA ASN A 402 -26.48 -7.93 11.28
C ASN A 402 -24.99 -7.83 11.00
N PHE A 403 -24.40 -6.63 11.12
CA PHE A 403 -22.96 -6.44 10.90
C PHE A 403 -22.14 -7.27 11.89
N ASN A 404 -21.22 -8.05 11.34
CA ASN A 404 -20.25 -8.84 12.10
C ASN A 404 -18.83 -8.41 11.72
N ILE A 405 -18.07 -7.91 12.70
CA ILE A 405 -16.69 -7.44 12.50
C ILE A 405 -15.73 -8.57 12.10
N GLN A 406 -15.94 -9.79 12.58
CA GLN A 406 -15.13 -10.95 12.21
C GLN A 406 -15.35 -11.31 10.73
N ASP A 407 -16.61 -11.39 10.30
CA ASP A 407 -16.95 -11.61 8.88
C ASP A 407 -16.37 -10.53 7.97
N PHE A 408 -16.40 -9.27 8.40
CA PHE A 408 -15.76 -8.19 7.67
C PHE A 408 -14.25 -8.42 7.52
N HIS A 409 -13.54 -8.75 8.60
CA HIS A 409 -12.10 -8.99 8.55
C HIS A 409 -11.75 -10.24 7.72
N ASP A 410 -12.56 -11.28 7.78
CA ASP A 410 -12.39 -12.49 6.97
C ASP A 410 -12.50 -12.15 5.47
N ARG A 411 -13.49 -11.34 5.06
CA ARG A 411 -13.65 -10.86 3.68
C ARG A 411 -12.47 -10.00 3.21
N VAL A 412 -11.83 -9.27 4.12
CA VAL A 412 -10.64 -8.47 3.79
C VAL A 412 -9.40 -9.34 3.60
N LEU A 413 -9.22 -10.40 4.43
CA LEU A 413 -7.94 -11.09 4.56
C LEU A 413 -7.85 -12.42 3.80
N HIS A 414 -8.96 -13.17 3.62
CA HIS A 414 -8.92 -14.55 3.15
C HIS A 414 -8.89 -14.72 1.62
N HIS A 415 -8.49 -13.67 0.90
CA HIS A 415 -8.38 -13.70 -0.56
C HIS A 415 -6.93 -13.52 -1.06
N GLY A 416 -5.95 -13.56 -0.16
CA GLY A 416 -4.56 -13.25 -0.47
C GLY A 416 -4.29 -11.74 -0.58
N VAL A 417 -3.14 -11.37 -1.13
CA VAL A 417 -2.74 -9.96 -1.31
C VAL A 417 -3.21 -9.48 -2.67
N LEU A 418 -4.21 -8.60 -2.69
CA LEU A 418 -4.89 -8.11 -3.90
C LEU A 418 -4.85 -6.58 -3.98
N PRO A 419 -5.07 -5.98 -5.17
CA PRO A 419 -5.32 -4.54 -5.31
C PRO A 419 -6.52 -4.10 -4.48
N LEU A 420 -6.52 -2.86 -3.99
CA LEU A 420 -7.57 -2.35 -3.10
C LEU A 420 -8.97 -2.44 -3.70
N PHE A 421 -9.15 -2.15 -4.99
CA PHE A 421 -10.46 -2.27 -5.62
C PHE A 421 -11.00 -3.71 -5.62
N MET A 422 -10.14 -4.72 -5.77
CA MET A 422 -10.55 -6.13 -5.71
C MET A 422 -10.89 -6.58 -4.29
N ILE A 423 -10.17 -6.07 -3.28
CA ILE A 423 -10.55 -6.29 -1.86
C ILE A 423 -11.95 -5.71 -1.60
N LYS A 424 -12.22 -4.50 -2.10
CA LYS A 424 -13.57 -3.91 -2.01
C LYS A 424 -14.63 -4.82 -2.62
N ASP A 425 -14.39 -5.31 -3.82
CA ASP A 425 -15.34 -6.21 -4.50
C ASP A 425 -15.61 -7.49 -3.70
N ASN A 426 -14.58 -8.09 -3.09
CA ASN A 426 -14.73 -9.26 -2.24
C ASN A 426 -15.58 -8.98 -0.99
N ILE A 427 -15.48 -7.77 -0.43
CA ILE A 427 -16.28 -7.37 0.75
C ILE A 427 -17.76 -7.28 0.39
N PHE A 428 -18.11 -6.73 -0.77
CA PHE A 428 -19.49 -6.36 -1.12
C PHE A 428 -20.23 -7.36 -2.02
N ASN A 429 -19.52 -8.14 -2.85
CA ASN A 429 -20.15 -9.08 -3.79
C ASN A 429 -20.57 -10.42 -3.14
N ASN A 430 -20.14 -10.69 -1.92
CA ASN A 430 -20.53 -11.85 -1.13
C ASN A 430 -21.64 -11.55 -0.10
N THR A 431 -22.40 -10.45 -0.30
CA THR A 431 -23.49 -10.02 0.59
C THR A 431 -24.85 -10.36 0.03
#